data_ed678a9260bbd2205ccf928b49b1eea2
#
_entry.id   ed678a9260bbd2205ccf928b49b1eea2
#
_cell.length_a   1.000
_cell.length_b   1.000
_cell.length_c   1.000
_cell.angle_alpha   90.00
_cell.angle_beta   90.00
_cell.angle_gamma   90.00
#
_symmetry.space_group_name_H-M   'P 1'
#
loop_
_entity.id
_entity.type
_entity.pdbx_description
1 polymer ?
#
loop_
_entity_poly.entity_id
_entity_poly.type
_entity_poly.pdbx_seq_one_letter_code
_entity_poly.pdbx_strand_id
1 'polypeptide(L)'
;MVDSGYPNTKGYLAPYKGERYHLAQFDHRPPQTAHEKFNKTHSSLRSVIERSFGVWKARWPFMKDIPCNYNFVCQRQLVCATMAIHNFIRRTKLRDIPFDSYDKHIEYVPVDEEAMVGEDRHGHPVRNDDYEMDSRRYEILMSISQGNNY
;
A
#
# COMPACT_ATOMS: atom_id res chain seq x y z
N MET A 1 -3.77 -1.41 -5.27
CA MET A 1 -3.81 -0.05 -4.67
C MET A 1 -2.45 0.57 -4.84
N VAL A 2 -2.41 1.87 -5.13
CA VAL A 2 -1.17 2.62 -5.38
C VAL A 2 -1.14 3.92 -4.58
N ASP A 3 0.02 4.57 -4.52
CA ASP A 3 0.18 5.85 -3.82
C ASP A 3 -0.51 7.00 -4.54
N SER A 4 -0.67 8.12 -3.82
CA SER A 4 -1.32 9.35 -4.32
C SER A 4 -0.63 9.95 -5.56
N GLY A 5 0.66 9.70 -5.76
CA GLY A 5 1.41 10.10 -6.94
C GLY A 5 1.09 9.33 -8.22
N TYR A 6 0.41 8.19 -8.12
CA TYR A 6 0.06 7.39 -9.30
C TYR A 6 -1.29 7.80 -9.89
N PRO A 7 -1.47 7.65 -11.22
CA PRO A 7 -2.77 7.84 -11.85
C PRO A 7 -3.73 6.69 -11.50
N ASN A 8 -5.04 6.98 -11.54
CA ASN A 8 -6.08 5.96 -11.41
C ASN A 8 -6.34 5.33 -12.79
N THR A 9 -5.60 4.28 -13.12
CA THR A 9 -5.64 3.60 -14.41
C THR A 9 -5.85 2.10 -14.22
N LYS A 10 -6.10 1.37 -15.30
CA LYS A 10 -6.34 -0.08 -15.26
C LYS A 10 -5.25 -0.82 -14.48
N GLY A 11 -5.66 -1.54 -13.43
CA GLY A 11 -4.77 -2.25 -12.52
C GLY A 11 -4.23 -1.42 -11.34
N TYR A 12 -4.42 -0.10 -11.35
CA TYR A 12 -3.91 0.83 -10.35
C TYR A 12 -5.04 1.66 -9.73
N LEU A 13 -5.49 1.26 -8.55
CA LEU A 13 -6.49 2.00 -7.79
C LEU A 13 -5.80 3.08 -6.95
N ALA A 14 -5.97 4.34 -7.33
CA ALA A 14 -5.41 5.50 -6.66
C ALA A 14 -6.43 6.19 -5.72
N PRO A 15 -5.97 6.92 -4.68
CA PRO A 15 -6.84 7.73 -3.83
C PRO A 15 -7.42 8.93 -4.60
N TYR A 16 -8.44 9.56 -4.04
CA TYR A 16 -8.98 10.83 -4.55
C TYR A 16 -8.00 11.97 -4.28
N LYS A 17 -7.59 12.66 -5.32
CA LYS A 17 -6.69 13.83 -5.23
C LYS A 17 -7.42 15.03 -4.60
N GLY A 18 -6.64 15.90 -3.95
CA GLY A 18 -7.18 17.12 -3.32
C GLY A 18 -7.88 16.91 -1.98
N GLU A 19 -7.97 15.68 -1.48
CA GLU A 19 -8.57 15.31 -0.21
C GLU A 19 -7.51 14.77 0.75
N ARG A 20 -7.80 14.80 2.06
CA ARG A 20 -6.90 14.20 3.06
C ARG A 20 -6.68 12.71 2.75
N TYR A 21 -5.44 12.26 2.91
CA TYR A 21 -5.06 10.90 2.54
C TYR A 21 -4.25 10.17 3.62
N HIS A 22 -3.27 10.83 4.25
CA HIS A 22 -2.41 10.19 5.23
C HIS A 22 -3.16 9.91 6.53
N LEU A 23 -2.94 8.73 7.13
CA LEU A 23 -3.66 8.29 8.33
C LEU A 23 -3.54 9.30 9.48
N ALA A 24 -2.35 9.86 9.71
CA ALA A 24 -2.12 10.88 10.74
C ALA A 24 -3.01 12.14 10.59
N GLN A 25 -3.47 12.45 9.39
CA GLN A 25 -4.39 13.58 9.16
C GLN A 25 -5.79 13.32 9.71
N PHE A 26 -6.11 12.06 10.04
CA PHE A 26 -7.41 11.67 10.59
C PHE A 26 -7.41 11.42 12.10
N ASP A 27 -6.25 11.51 12.76
CA ASP A 27 -6.12 11.24 14.21
C ASP A 27 -6.94 12.20 15.07
N HIS A 28 -6.94 13.49 14.71
CA HIS A 28 -7.66 14.53 15.47
C HIS A 28 -9.01 14.92 14.85
N ARG A 29 -9.26 14.51 13.62
CA ARG A 29 -10.50 14.87 12.91
C ARG A 29 -10.93 13.72 12.00
N PRO A 30 -12.05 13.06 12.28
CA PRO A 30 -12.57 11.97 11.45
C PRO A 30 -12.85 12.43 10.02
N PRO A 31 -12.94 11.51 9.04
CA PRO A 31 -13.26 11.85 7.66
C PRO A 31 -14.65 12.49 7.57
N GLN A 32 -14.76 13.61 6.84
CA GLN A 32 -15.98 14.39 6.71
C GLN A 32 -16.72 14.09 5.40
N THR A 33 -15.98 13.79 4.32
CA THR A 33 -16.55 13.51 3.01
C THR A 33 -16.47 12.00 2.67
N ALA A 34 -17.25 11.57 1.68
CA ALA A 34 -17.16 10.20 1.17
C ALA A 34 -15.76 9.91 0.60
N HIS A 35 -15.16 10.89 -0.07
CA HIS A 35 -13.80 10.79 -0.61
C HIS A 35 -12.77 10.62 0.50
N GLU A 36 -12.88 11.36 1.59
CA GLU A 36 -12.00 11.19 2.75
C GLU A 36 -12.17 9.82 3.43
N LYS A 37 -13.40 9.30 3.51
CA LYS A 37 -13.64 7.93 4.01
C LYS A 37 -12.95 6.89 3.14
N PHE A 38 -13.08 7.02 1.83
CA PHE A 38 -12.37 6.17 0.88
C PHE A 38 -10.87 6.28 1.06
N ASN A 39 -10.32 7.50 1.08
CA ASN A 39 -8.89 7.75 1.22
C ASN A 39 -8.33 7.18 2.53
N LYS A 40 -9.03 7.34 3.64
CA LYS A 40 -8.65 6.74 4.93
C LYS A 40 -8.59 5.22 4.85
N THR A 41 -9.62 4.57 4.27
CA THR A 41 -9.66 3.12 4.09
C THR A 41 -8.54 2.65 3.16
N HIS A 42 -8.35 3.35 2.05
CA HIS A 42 -7.29 3.08 1.08
C HIS A 42 -5.89 3.18 1.73
N SER A 43 -5.63 4.26 2.47
CA SER A 43 -4.35 4.46 3.18
C SER A 43 -4.13 3.40 4.27
N SER A 44 -5.17 3.02 5.01
CA SER A 44 -5.11 1.95 6.01
C SER A 44 -4.71 0.61 5.39
N LEU A 45 -5.34 0.22 4.29
CA LEU A 45 -5.00 -1.02 3.59
C LEU A 45 -3.59 -0.99 3.00
N ARG A 46 -3.15 0.17 2.49
CA ARG A 46 -1.80 0.36 2.01
C ARG A 46 -0.77 0.20 3.13
N SER A 47 -1.03 0.78 4.30
CA SER A 47 -0.18 0.63 5.49
C SER A 47 0.02 -0.85 5.90
N VAL A 48 -1.00 -1.70 5.72
CA VAL A 48 -0.86 -3.16 5.95
C VAL A 48 0.13 -3.79 4.98
N ILE A 49 0.07 -3.39 3.71
CA ILE A 49 1.00 -3.89 2.68
C ILE A 49 2.43 -3.43 2.98
N GLU A 50 2.62 -2.17 3.30
CA GLU A 50 3.94 -1.60 3.65
C GLU A 50 4.55 -2.30 4.86
N ARG A 51 3.76 -2.57 5.90
CA ARG A 51 4.20 -3.38 7.05
C ARG A 51 4.64 -4.78 6.64
N SER A 52 3.89 -5.42 5.76
CA SER A 52 4.25 -6.74 5.25
C SER A 52 5.61 -6.75 4.55
N PHE A 53 5.88 -5.71 3.75
CA PHE A 53 7.19 -5.51 3.14
C PHE A 53 8.28 -5.18 4.18
N GLY A 54 7.97 -4.40 5.19
CA GLY A 54 8.88 -4.10 6.31
C GLY A 54 9.32 -5.37 7.03
N VAL A 55 8.38 -6.22 7.42
CA VAL A 55 8.65 -7.52 8.06
C VAL A 55 9.43 -8.44 7.11
N TRP A 56 9.07 -8.48 5.83
CA TRP A 56 9.80 -9.27 4.84
C TRP A 56 11.24 -8.80 4.67
N LYS A 57 11.50 -7.50 4.53
CA LYS A 57 12.86 -6.94 4.45
C LYS A 57 13.66 -7.16 5.75
N ALA A 58 13.00 -7.12 6.92
CA ALA A 58 13.65 -7.42 8.19
C ALA A 58 14.09 -8.88 8.29
N ARG A 59 13.29 -9.81 7.74
CA ARG A 59 13.62 -11.24 7.69
C ARG A 59 14.79 -11.54 6.76
N TRP A 60 14.88 -10.85 5.65
CA TRP A 60 15.96 -10.97 4.67
C TRP A 60 16.64 -9.61 4.45
N PRO A 61 17.61 -9.25 5.32
CA PRO A 61 18.26 -7.92 5.24
C PRO A 61 18.85 -7.58 3.88
N PHE A 62 19.32 -8.60 3.13
CA PHE A 62 19.84 -8.41 1.77
C PHE A 62 18.79 -7.95 0.75
N MET A 63 17.49 -8.02 1.10
CA MET A 63 16.41 -7.48 0.26
C MET A 63 16.25 -5.97 0.38
N LYS A 64 16.92 -5.31 1.35
CA LYS A 64 16.94 -3.84 1.43
C LYS A 64 17.80 -3.27 0.30
N ASP A 65 18.95 -3.90 0.07
CA ASP A 65 19.92 -3.47 -0.94
C ASP A 65 20.39 -4.69 -1.73
N ILE A 66 19.56 -5.13 -2.69
CA ILE A 66 19.94 -6.26 -3.55
C ILE A 66 21.16 -5.82 -4.37
N PRO A 67 22.29 -6.57 -4.29
CA PRO A 67 23.49 -6.18 -5.02
C PRO A 67 23.22 -6.02 -6.53
N CYS A 68 23.62 -4.88 -7.07
CA CYS A 68 23.40 -4.53 -8.48
C CYS A 68 24.15 -5.43 -9.49
N ASN A 69 25.12 -6.23 -9.01
CA ASN A 69 25.81 -7.24 -9.81
C ASN A 69 24.96 -8.49 -10.15
N TYR A 70 23.83 -8.69 -9.48
CA TYR A 70 22.87 -9.70 -9.90
C TYR A 70 22.06 -9.21 -11.11
N ASN A 71 21.92 -10.07 -12.13
CA ASN A 71 21.06 -9.76 -13.25
C ASN A 71 19.58 -9.69 -12.81
N PHE A 72 18.74 -9.01 -13.58
CA PHE A 72 17.33 -8.81 -13.26
C PHE A 72 16.55 -10.11 -13.01
N VAL A 73 16.87 -11.18 -13.77
CA VAL A 73 16.21 -12.49 -13.60
C VAL A 73 16.49 -13.06 -12.22
N CYS A 74 17.75 -13.00 -11.78
CA CYS A 74 18.17 -13.48 -10.46
C CYS A 74 17.51 -12.63 -9.34
N GLN A 75 17.51 -11.31 -9.47
CA GLN A 75 16.85 -10.43 -8.51
C GLN A 75 15.35 -10.76 -8.36
N ARG A 76 14.65 -10.92 -9.47
CA ARG A 76 13.24 -11.33 -9.49
C ARG A 76 13.02 -12.68 -8.82
N GLN A 77 13.87 -13.67 -9.10
CA GLN A 77 13.78 -15.00 -8.49
C GLN A 77 13.97 -14.95 -6.97
N LEU A 78 14.94 -14.15 -6.49
CA LEU A 78 15.16 -13.93 -5.05
C LEU A 78 13.93 -13.32 -4.37
N VAL A 79 13.34 -12.29 -4.97
CA VAL A 79 12.10 -11.67 -4.47
C VAL A 79 10.98 -12.70 -4.41
N CYS A 80 10.73 -13.43 -5.49
CA CYS A 80 9.67 -14.44 -5.55
C CYS A 80 9.87 -15.55 -4.51
N ALA A 81 11.08 -16.09 -4.40
CA ALA A 81 11.40 -17.17 -3.48
C ALA A 81 11.24 -16.73 -2.01
N THR A 82 11.79 -15.58 -1.64
CA THR A 82 11.72 -15.07 -0.28
C THR A 82 10.30 -14.66 0.11
N MET A 83 9.50 -14.10 -0.81
CA MET A 83 8.08 -13.82 -0.60
C MET A 83 7.27 -15.12 -0.44
N ALA A 84 7.54 -16.14 -1.23
CA ALA A 84 6.87 -17.44 -1.10
C ALA A 84 7.14 -18.07 0.27
N ILE A 85 8.37 -18.05 0.76
CA ILE A 85 8.74 -18.54 2.09
C ILE A 85 8.09 -17.69 3.18
N HIS A 86 8.08 -16.36 3.03
CA HIS A 86 7.40 -15.46 3.97
C HIS A 86 5.91 -15.81 4.09
N ASN A 87 5.23 -15.93 2.98
CA ASN A 87 3.81 -16.29 2.93
C ASN A 87 3.56 -17.69 3.52
N PHE A 88 4.44 -18.66 3.26
CA PHE A 88 4.35 -19.99 3.84
C PHE A 88 4.42 -19.94 5.36
N ILE A 89 5.42 -19.25 5.94
CA ILE A 89 5.57 -19.09 7.39
C ILE A 89 4.31 -18.44 8.00
N ARG A 90 3.79 -17.38 7.37
CA ARG A 90 2.57 -16.68 7.84
C ARG A 90 1.32 -17.57 7.78
N ARG A 91 1.18 -18.39 6.77
CA ARG A 91 0.02 -19.30 6.59
C ARG A 91 0.05 -20.50 7.50
N THR A 92 1.22 -21.06 7.77
CA THR A 92 1.37 -22.24 8.63
C THR A 92 1.22 -21.93 10.13
N LYS A 93 1.09 -20.64 10.49
CA LYS A 93 1.02 -20.18 11.89
C LYS A 93 2.17 -20.71 12.76
N LEU A 94 3.29 -21.07 12.17
CA LEU A 94 4.52 -21.39 12.88
C LEU A 94 4.88 -20.18 13.74
N ARG A 95 5.23 -20.44 14.98
CA ARG A 95 5.63 -19.38 15.91
C ARG A 95 6.92 -18.73 15.40
N ASP A 96 6.81 -17.47 15.05
CA ASP A 96 7.88 -16.67 14.45
C ASP A 96 8.43 -15.69 15.49
N ILE A 97 9.08 -16.25 16.52
CA ILE A 97 9.53 -15.52 17.71
C ILE A 97 10.29 -14.24 17.36
N PRO A 98 11.26 -14.23 16.40
CA PRO A 98 11.98 -13.03 16.04
C PRO A 98 11.09 -11.89 15.49
N PHE A 99 9.91 -12.23 14.97
CA PHE A 99 9.02 -11.29 14.31
C PHE A 99 7.70 -11.04 15.06
N ASP A 100 7.45 -11.73 16.17
CA ASP A 100 6.27 -11.50 17.02
C ASP A 100 6.17 -10.03 17.51
N SER A 101 7.30 -9.36 17.69
CA SER A 101 7.35 -7.95 18.06
C SER A 101 6.90 -7.02 16.93
N TYR A 102 7.23 -7.34 15.69
CA TYR A 102 6.80 -6.55 14.52
C TYR A 102 5.29 -6.67 14.26
N ASP A 103 4.70 -7.80 14.59
CA ASP A 103 3.25 -8.02 14.45
C ASP A 103 2.44 -7.25 15.52
N LYS A 104 3.03 -7.01 16.68
CA LYS A 104 2.37 -6.33 17.82
C LYS A 104 2.47 -4.81 17.77
N HIS A 105 3.54 -4.28 17.19
CA HIS A 105 3.78 -2.85 17.10
C HIS A 105 3.30 -2.30 15.76
N ILE A 106 2.02 -1.92 15.73
CA ILE A 106 1.37 -1.28 14.58
C ILE A 106 2.08 0.03 14.15
N GLU A 107 2.79 0.65 15.08
CA GLU A 107 3.45 1.96 14.90
C GLU A 107 4.80 1.91 14.18
N TYR A 108 5.40 0.72 14.02
CA TYR A 108 6.70 0.59 13.37
C TYR A 108 6.58 0.31 11.87
N VAL A 109 5.99 1.25 11.15
CA VAL A 109 6.21 1.35 9.70
C VAL A 109 7.36 2.33 9.51
N PRO A 110 8.50 1.93 8.94
CA PRO A 110 9.44 2.90 8.42
C PRO A 110 8.67 3.70 7.36
N VAL A 111 8.32 4.92 7.69
CA VAL A 111 7.82 5.87 6.69
C VAL A 111 9.01 6.09 5.77
N ASP A 112 8.92 5.63 4.53
CA ASP A 112 9.87 6.03 3.50
C ASP A 112 9.68 7.55 3.34
N GLU A 113 10.58 8.34 3.92
CA GLU A 113 10.55 9.81 3.87
C GLU A 113 10.58 10.34 2.42
N GLU A 114 11.04 9.53 1.48
CA GLU A 114 11.05 9.85 0.04
C GLU A 114 9.63 9.87 -0.59
N ALA A 115 8.63 9.27 0.02
CA ALA A 115 7.26 9.29 -0.50
C ALA A 115 6.53 10.63 -0.29
N MET A 116 7.11 11.57 0.44
CA MET A 116 6.50 12.87 0.71
C MET A 116 6.68 13.91 -0.40
N VAL A 117 7.51 13.64 -1.41
CA VAL A 117 7.77 14.59 -2.52
C VAL A 117 7.26 14.02 -3.84
N GLY A 118 5.98 13.76 -3.92
CA GLY A 118 5.28 13.50 -5.17
C GLY A 118 4.81 14.80 -5.81
N GLU A 119 5.70 15.56 -6.44
CA GLU A 119 5.30 16.60 -7.39
C GLU A 119 4.54 15.94 -8.54
N ASP A 120 3.36 16.48 -8.79
CA ASP A 120 2.46 16.12 -9.90
C ASP A 120 3.14 16.39 -11.24
N ARG A 121 4.01 15.47 -11.69
CA ARG A 121 4.65 15.54 -12.99
C ARG A 121 3.97 14.57 -13.93
N HIS A 122 3.33 15.11 -14.93
CA HIS A 122 2.76 14.54 -16.15
C HIS A 122 1.27 14.29 -16.14
N GLY A 123 0.55 15.21 -16.78
CA GLY A 123 -0.75 14.94 -17.36
C GLY A 123 -0.62 13.83 -18.42
N HIS A 124 -0.95 12.60 -18.05
CA HIS A 124 -1.10 11.54 -19.03
C HIS A 124 -2.36 11.78 -19.87
N PRO A 125 -2.34 11.52 -21.19
CA PRO A 125 -3.55 11.57 -21.98
C PRO A 125 -4.56 10.57 -21.43
N VAL A 126 -5.78 11.04 -21.19
CA VAL A 126 -6.90 10.22 -20.68
C VAL A 126 -7.18 9.08 -21.66
N ARG A 127 -7.14 7.84 -21.18
CA ARG A 127 -7.41 6.62 -21.95
C ARG A 127 -8.78 6.07 -21.57
N ASN A 128 -9.41 5.28 -22.47
CA ASN A 128 -10.68 4.60 -22.16
C ASN A 128 -10.60 3.73 -20.90
N ASP A 129 -9.45 3.16 -20.62
CA ASP A 129 -9.18 2.35 -19.41
C ASP A 129 -9.28 3.17 -18.10
N ASP A 130 -9.12 4.49 -18.18
CA ASP A 130 -9.20 5.39 -17.02
C ASP A 130 -10.64 5.54 -16.55
N TYR A 131 -11.61 5.58 -17.47
CA TYR A 131 -13.04 5.63 -17.14
C TYR A 131 -13.53 4.36 -16.43
N GLU A 132 -13.02 3.18 -16.82
CA GLU A 132 -13.34 1.92 -16.15
C GLU A 132 -12.88 1.94 -14.69
N MET A 133 -11.65 2.44 -14.44
CA MET A 133 -11.10 2.52 -13.09
C MET A 133 -11.76 3.60 -12.24
N ASP A 134 -12.21 4.70 -12.84
CA ASP A 134 -12.98 5.73 -12.14
C ASP A 134 -14.34 5.21 -11.71
N SER A 135 -15.03 4.48 -12.58
CA SER A 135 -16.29 3.79 -12.23
C SER A 135 -16.07 2.79 -11.11
N ARG A 136 -15.01 1.98 -11.19
CA ARG A 136 -14.68 1.01 -10.16
C ARG A 136 -14.35 1.67 -8.81
N ARG A 137 -13.59 2.76 -8.82
CA ARG A 137 -13.30 3.53 -7.61
C ARG A 137 -14.57 4.10 -7.00
N TYR A 138 -15.50 4.60 -7.83
CA TYR A 138 -16.79 5.11 -7.38
C TYR A 138 -17.67 4.02 -6.76
N GLU A 139 -17.75 2.83 -7.35
CA GLU A 139 -18.47 1.68 -6.77
C GLU A 139 -17.96 1.33 -5.38
N ILE A 140 -16.63 1.27 -5.21
CA ILE A 140 -15.99 1.00 -3.91
C ILE A 140 -16.33 2.12 -2.91
N LEU A 141 -16.26 3.38 -3.34
CA LEU A 141 -16.62 4.53 -2.50
C LEU A 141 -18.06 4.43 -1.99
N MET A 142 -19.00 4.09 -2.87
CA MET A 142 -20.42 3.90 -2.50
C MET A 142 -20.59 2.75 -1.51
N SER A 143 -19.90 1.64 -1.72
CA SER A 143 -19.92 0.50 -0.82
C SER A 143 -19.41 0.86 0.59
N ILE A 144 -18.28 1.59 0.69
CA ILE A 144 -17.72 2.06 1.97
C ILE A 144 -18.67 3.05 2.66
N SER A 145 -19.33 3.92 1.87
CA SER A 145 -20.24 4.94 2.42
C SER A 145 -21.54 4.33 2.97
N GLN A 146 -22.02 3.26 2.38
CA GLN A 146 -23.23 2.55 2.79
C GLN A 146 -22.99 1.55 3.93
N GLY A 147 -21.79 0.99 4.04
CA GLY A 147 -21.42 0.00 5.05
C GLY A 147 -21.28 0.55 6.49
N ASN A 148 -21.37 1.84 6.71
CA ASN A 148 -21.27 2.48 8.03
C ASN A 148 -22.61 2.59 8.79
N ASN A 149 -23.62 1.83 8.42
CA ASN A 149 -24.92 1.79 9.09
C ASN A 149 -25.13 0.57 10.01
N TYR A 150 -24.01 -0.02 10.55
CA TYR A 150 -24.05 -1.06 11.58
C TYR A 150 -23.27 -0.68 12.82
#